data_7f6ffcc9f46ad2bb35af8ea150b606d4
#
_entry.id   7f6ffcc9f46ad2bb35af8ea150b606d4
#
_cell.length_a   1.000
_cell.length_b   1.000
_cell.length_c   1.000
_cell.angle_alpha   90.00
_cell.angle_beta   90.00
_cell.angle_gamma   90.00
#
_symmetry.space_group_name_H-M   'P 1'
#
loop_
_entity.id
_entity.type
_entity.pdbx_description
1 polymer ?
#
loop_
_entity_poly.entity_id
_entity_poly.type
_entity_poly.pdbx_seq_one_letter_code
_entity_poly.pdbx_strand_id
1 'polypeptide(L)'
;MGQSSLLVAFLAIGMPLANTLPGFAKEVRVYSGRHYNTDRQVFKTFSENTGIKVRLIEATGITLIERLKREGNNSNADIILLVDSARINNAAKEGLLAPIQSEQIKKNVPARYRDPNNRWFGLTRRVRAIIVNPKLIDPSSIKTYADLAKPDLKGKLCLRKRKNVYNQSLVADQIVLKGEANATNWVKGMVKNVNQPFFGGDTSLIRAVGQGKCAVGVVNHYYLARMQAGASGENDQKLTQPIKLIMPNPAHVNISAAGMAKSAKNKKEAIALITFLTSPKGSSSIAGPTYEYPLNGFGTSSQLKAFGRFKPDNVSISELGETQKRAIQIMANSGWR
;
A
#
# COMPACT_ATOMS: atom_id res chain seq x y z
N MET A 1 74.16 63.01 -9.46
CA MET A 1 73.38 62.08 -10.31
C MET A 1 73.04 60.86 -9.42
N GLY A 2 71.91 60.90 -8.80
CA GLY A 2 71.47 59.83 -7.87
C GLY A 2 70.24 59.17 -8.41
N GLN A 3 70.32 57.89 -8.64
CA GLN A 3 69.14 57.06 -9.00
C GLN A 3 68.52 56.46 -7.75
N SER A 4 67.28 56.81 -7.49
CA SER A 4 66.50 56.24 -6.39
C SER A 4 65.72 55.00 -6.96
N SER A 5 66.01 53.84 -6.42
CA SER A 5 65.31 52.61 -6.68
C SER A 5 64.09 52.47 -5.75
N LEU A 6 62.85 52.45 -6.31
CA LEU A 6 61.62 52.11 -5.59
C LEU A 6 61.53 50.62 -5.48
N LEU A 7 61.51 50.12 -4.25
CA LEU A 7 61.12 48.74 -3.95
C LEU A 7 59.56 48.66 -3.88
N VAL A 8 58.94 47.92 -4.78
CA VAL A 8 57.51 47.60 -4.72
C VAL A 8 57.38 46.28 -3.95
N ALA A 9 56.79 46.32 -2.78
CA ALA A 9 56.43 45.11 -2.00
C ALA A 9 55.10 44.54 -2.45
N PHE A 10 55.10 43.33 -3.03
CA PHE A 10 53.89 42.59 -3.33
C PHE A 10 53.38 41.90 -2.05
N LEU A 11 52.26 42.37 -1.51
CA LEU A 11 51.49 41.65 -0.49
C LEU A 11 50.71 40.54 -1.17
N ALA A 12 51.13 39.28 -0.98
CA ALA A 12 50.37 38.11 -1.36
C ALA A 12 49.23 37.87 -0.33
N ILE A 13 48.00 38.23 -0.69
CA ILE A 13 46.80 37.89 0.10
C ILE A 13 46.53 36.42 -0.10
N GLY A 14 46.96 35.60 0.87
CA GLY A 14 46.61 34.18 0.92
C GLY A 14 45.12 34.02 1.22
N MET A 15 44.28 33.69 0.22
CA MET A 15 42.93 33.20 0.44
C MET A 15 42.98 31.82 1.13
N PRO A 16 42.28 31.61 2.25
CA PRO A 16 42.15 30.28 2.81
C PRO A 16 41.31 29.42 1.86
N LEU A 17 41.92 28.41 1.25
CA LEU A 17 41.19 27.30 0.62
C LEU A 17 40.38 26.63 1.74
N ALA A 18 39.07 26.89 1.74
CA ALA A 18 38.14 26.11 2.55
C ALA A 18 38.14 24.68 2.01
N ASN A 19 38.90 23.79 2.66
CA ASN A 19 38.84 22.36 2.47
C ASN A 19 37.41 21.90 2.87
N THR A 20 36.47 21.92 1.92
CA THR A 20 35.20 21.22 2.04
C THR A 20 35.52 19.73 2.00
N LEU A 21 35.62 19.10 3.18
CA LEU A 21 35.59 17.65 3.30
C LEU A 21 34.44 17.16 2.44
N PRO A 22 34.64 16.12 1.61
CA PRO A 22 33.53 15.53 0.83
C PRO A 22 32.50 15.03 1.83
N GLY A 23 31.42 15.80 2.02
CA GLY A 23 30.29 15.39 2.83
C GLY A 23 29.79 14.08 2.26
N PHE A 24 29.76 13.03 3.08
CA PHE A 24 29.14 11.77 2.68
C PHE A 24 27.77 12.08 2.07
N ALA A 25 27.56 11.65 0.83
CA ALA A 25 26.30 11.88 0.13
C ALA A 25 25.17 11.36 1.02
N LYS A 26 24.23 12.25 1.41
CA LYS A 26 23.09 11.88 2.25
C LYS A 26 22.33 10.75 1.58
N GLU A 27 22.05 9.66 2.31
CA GLU A 27 21.30 8.53 1.78
C GLU A 27 20.23 8.05 2.76
N VAL A 28 19.24 7.36 2.23
CA VAL A 28 18.21 6.65 3.00
C VAL A 28 17.97 5.28 2.38
N ARG A 29 17.96 4.25 3.22
CA ARG A 29 17.80 2.86 2.80
C ARG A 29 16.38 2.37 3.07
N VAL A 30 15.67 2.02 2.00
CA VAL A 30 14.26 1.64 2.03
C VAL A 30 14.12 0.15 1.73
N TYR A 31 13.58 -0.60 2.69
CA TYR A 31 13.12 -1.98 2.50
C TYR A 31 11.66 -1.93 2.05
N SER A 32 11.41 -2.21 0.76
CA SER A 32 10.08 -2.08 0.16
C SER A 32 9.43 -3.42 -0.15
N GLY A 33 8.28 -3.65 0.46
CA GLY A 33 7.36 -4.72 0.11
C GLY A 33 6.34 -4.34 -0.98
N ARG A 34 6.46 -3.15 -1.56
CA ARG A 34 5.74 -2.74 -2.76
C ARG A 34 6.56 -3.15 -3.98
N HIS A 35 5.94 -3.76 -4.95
CA HIS A 35 6.64 -4.30 -6.14
C HIS A 35 6.28 -3.52 -7.40
N TYR A 36 6.25 -2.18 -7.29
CA TYR A 36 5.90 -1.32 -8.41
C TYR A 36 7.13 -0.59 -8.95
N ASN A 37 7.52 -0.87 -10.19
CA ASN A 37 8.62 -0.15 -10.85
C ASN A 37 8.39 1.37 -10.88
N THR A 38 7.14 1.81 -10.85
CA THR A 38 6.75 3.22 -10.81
C THR A 38 7.18 3.93 -9.52
N ASP A 39 7.33 3.22 -8.40
CA ASP A 39 7.81 3.79 -7.15
C ASP A 39 9.25 4.33 -7.28
N ARG A 40 10.07 3.72 -8.15
CA ARG A 40 11.45 4.15 -8.43
C ARG A 40 11.51 5.59 -8.97
N GLN A 41 10.54 5.99 -9.80
CA GLN A 41 10.47 7.37 -10.30
C GLN A 41 10.15 8.36 -9.19
N VAL A 42 9.29 7.99 -8.23
CA VAL A 42 8.95 8.82 -7.07
C VAL A 42 10.18 9.03 -6.19
N PHE A 43 10.96 7.97 -5.94
CA PHE A 43 12.20 8.05 -5.18
C PHE A 43 13.29 8.85 -5.91
N LYS A 44 13.38 8.71 -7.23
CA LYS A 44 14.28 9.52 -8.06
C LYS A 44 13.95 11.02 -7.93
N THR A 45 12.68 11.38 -8.09
CA THR A 45 12.21 12.77 -7.93
C THR A 45 12.49 13.32 -6.52
N PHE A 46 12.32 12.50 -5.48
CA PHE A 46 12.72 12.88 -4.12
C PHE A 46 14.23 13.15 -4.02
N SER A 47 15.06 12.27 -4.59
CA SER A 47 16.51 12.41 -4.56
C SER A 47 16.99 13.67 -5.31
N GLU A 48 16.40 13.96 -6.47
CA GLU A 48 16.70 15.16 -7.26
C GLU A 48 16.36 16.46 -6.53
N ASN A 49 15.23 16.47 -5.79
CA ASN A 49 14.78 17.66 -5.06
C ASN A 49 15.49 17.89 -3.75
N THR A 50 16.10 16.86 -3.14
CA THR A 50 16.64 16.95 -1.76
C THR A 50 18.12 16.66 -1.66
N GLY A 51 18.74 16.11 -2.71
CA GLY A 51 20.12 15.59 -2.67
C GLY A 51 20.27 14.31 -1.83
N ILE A 52 19.17 13.74 -1.29
CA ILE A 52 19.21 12.52 -0.49
C ILE A 52 19.05 11.31 -1.43
N LYS A 53 20.06 10.45 -1.52
CA LYS A 53 20.01 9.26 -2.36
C LYS A 53 19.15 8.17 -1.73
N VAL A 54 18.14 7.65 -2.45
CA VAL A 54 17.34 6.52 -2.00
C VAL A 54 17.98 5.21 -2.44
N ARG A 55 18.29 4.33 -1.48
CA ARG A 55 18.76 2.96 -1.71
C ARG A 55 17.60 1.99 -1.46
N LEU A 56 17.13 1.36 -2.53
CA LEU A 56 15.95 0.50 -2.49
C LEU A 56 16.34 -0.98 -2.45
N ILE A 57 15.78 -1.72 -1.50
CA ILE A 57 15.81 -3.18 -1.42
C ILE A 57 14.39 -3.68 -1.46
N GLU A 58 14.08 -4.51 -2.46
CA GLU A 58 12.73 -5.03 -2.71
C GLU A 58 12.67 -6.53 -2.42
N ALA A 59 11.67 -6.93 -1.64
CA ALA A 59 11.32 -8.32 -1.37
C ALA A 59 9.86 -8.42 -0.92
N THR A 60 9.36 -9.64 -0.64
CA THR A 60 8.02 -9.77 -0.05
C THR A 60 7.98 -9.13 1.33
N GLY A 61 6.84 -8.55 1.71
CA GLY A 61 6.72 -7.89 3.03
C GLY A 61 7.05 -8.81 4.21
N ILE A 62 6.72 -10.09 4.11
CA ILE A 62 7.08 -11.11 5.12
C ILE A 62 8.59 -11.28 5.17
N THR A 63 9.24 -11.47 4.03
CA THR A 63 10.70 -11.61 3.94
C THR A 63 11.43 -10.41 4.55
N LEU A 64 10.92 -9.19 4.32
CA LEU A 64 11.54 -7.97 4.84
C LEU A 64 11.37 -7.86 6.37
N ILE A 65 10.23 -8.24 6.92
CA ILE A 65 10.00 -8.26 8.37
C ILE A 65 10.96 -9.27 9.02
N GLU A 66 11.04 -10.50 8.50
CA GLU A 66 11.95 -11.52 9.04
C GLU A 66 13.43 -11.12 8.88
N ARG A 67 13.76 -10.43 7.79
CA ARG A 67 15.10 -9.87 7.61
C ARG A 67 15.41 -8.81 8.66
N LEU A 68 14.49 -7.87 8.92
CA LEU A 68 14.66 -6.84 9.96
C LEU A 68 14.87 -7.46 11.34
N LYS A 69 14.09 -8.50 11.68
CA LYS A 69 14.23 -9.24 12.95
C LYS A 69 15.62 -9.86 13.08
N ARG A 70 16.07 -10.58 12.06
CA ARG A 70 17.35 -11.28 12.07
C ARG A 70 18.54 -10.30 12.11
N GLU A 71 18.44 -9.18 11.39
CA GLU A 71 19.47 -8.14 11.38
C GLU A 71 19.52 -7.35 12.71
N GLY A 72 18.39 -7.23 13.41
CA GLY A 72 18.28 -6.54 14.69
C GLY A 72 18.85 -5.11 14.64
N ASN A 73 19.68 -4.76 15.61
CA ASN A 73 20.34 -3.44 15.68
C ASN A 73 21.38 -3.20 14.58
N ASN A 74 21.83 -4.27 13.90
CA ASN A 74 22.78 -4.18 12.79
C ASN A 74 22.09 -3.98 11.42
N SER A 75 20.77 -3.89 11.40
CA SER A 75 20.04 -3.65 10.15
C SER A 75 20.49 -2.35 9.50
N ASN A 76 20.60 -2.42 8.17
CA ASN A 76 20.86 -1.25 7.34
C ASN A 76 19.58 -0.54 6.86
N ALA A 77 18.39 -1.03 7.23
CA ALA A 77 17.15 -0.37 6.87
C ALA A 77 16.95 0.91 7.68
N ASP A 78 16.62 1.99 6.98
CA ASP A 78 16.16 3.23 7.62
C ASP A 78 14.61 3.30 7.59
N ILE A 79 14.02 2.79 6.53
CA ILE A 79 12.55 2.74 6.33
C ILE A 79 12.15 1.32 5.92
N ILE A 80 11.03 0.85 6.46
CA ILE A 80 10.29 -0.27 5.89
C ILE A 80 8.98 0.25 5.31
N LEU A 81 8.70 -0.13 4.05
CA LEU A 81 7.50 0.21 3.32
C LEU A 81 6.74 -1.08 3.00
N LEU A 82 5.53 -1.22 3.53
CA LEU A 82 4.75 -2.45 3.43
C LEU A 82 3.37 -2.20 2.83
N VAL A 83 2.88 -3.21 2.15
CA VAL A 83 1.48 -3.28 1.71
C VAL A 83 0.70 -4.10 2.72
N ASP A 84 -0.51 -3.59 3.05
CA ASP A 84 -1.45 -4.11 4.02
C ASP A 84 -1.16 -3.74 5.48
N SER A 85 -2.23 -3.31 6.14
CA SER A 85 -2.26 -2.87 7.53
C SER A 85 -1.71 -3.90 8.51
N ALA A 86 -2.07 -5.17 8.30
CA ALA A 86 -1.66 -6.23 9.20
C ALA A 86 -0.14 -6.38 9.25
N ARG A 87 0.55 -6.24 8.13
CA ARG A 87 2.01 -6.37 8.07
C ARG A 87 2.73 -5.23 8.78
N ILE A 88 2.31 -3.99 8.53
CA ILE A 88 2.98 -2.84 9.17
C ILE A 88 2.67 -2.78 10.66
N ASN A 89 1.44 -3.14 11.05
CA ASN A 89 1.06 -3.21 12.45
C ASN A 89 1.83 -4.33 13.19
N ASN A 90 2.03 -5.49 12.55
CA ASN A 90 2.84 -6.56 13.10
C ASN A 90 4.29 -6.12 13.31
N ALA A 91 4.91 -5.46 12.33
CA ALA A 91 6.27 -4.91 12.47
C ALA A 91 6.35 -3.92 13.66
N ALA A 92 5.31 -3.11 13.88
CA ALA A 92 5.25 -2.20 15.02
C ALA A 92 5.10 -2.95 16.36
N LYS A 93 4.23 -3.98 16.43
CA LYS A 93 4.05 -4.82 17.63
C LYS A 93 5.31 -5.57 18.03
N GLU A 94 6.08 -6.03 17.06
CA GLU A 94 7.35 -6.72 17.27
C GLU A 94 8.51 -5.77 17.61
N GLY A 95 8.23 -4.47 17.79
CA GLY A 95 9.23 -3.47 18.22
C GLY A 95 10.26 -3.14 17.15
N LEU A 96 9.97 -3.41 15.86
CA LEU A 96 10.88 -3.16 14.74
C LEU A 96 10.86 -1.72 14.25
N LEU A 97 9.89 -0.90 14.69
CA LEU A 97 9.69 0.47 14.24
C LEU A 97 9.91 1.47 15.37
N ALA A 98 10.55 2.58 15.04
CA ALA A 98 10.71 3.74 15.93
C ALA A 98 9.59 4.76 15.71
N PRO A 99 9.12 5.44 16.76
CA PRO A 99 8.15 6.53 16.63
C PRO A 99 8.79 7.76 15.97
N ILE A 100 7.98 8.48 15.17
CA ILE A 100 8.34 9.75 14.56
C ILE A 100 7.41 10.84 15.11
N GLN A 101 7.99 11.84 15.77
CA GLN A 101 7.26 13.03 16.22
C GLN A 101 7.40 14.12 15.15
N SER A 102 6.36 14.28 14.34
CA SER A 102 6.31 15.28 13.27
C SER A 102 4.89 15.78 13.09
N GLU A 103 4.66 17.03 13.43
CA GLU A 103 3.35 17.66 13.24
C GLU A 103 2.96 17.74 11.75
N GLN A 104 3.95 17.91 10.86
CA GLN A 104 3.69 17.91 9.42
C GLN A 104 3.16 16.56 8.94
N ILE A 105 3.71 15.44 9.39
CA ILE A 105 3.23 14.10 9.04
C ILE A 105 1.84 13.87 9.64
N LYS A 106 1.62 14.28 10.89
CA LYS A 106 0.30 14.15 11.55
C LYS A 106 -0.78 14.94 10.82
N LYS A 107 -0.46 16.13 10.31
CA LYS A 107 -1.37 16.97 9.51
C LYS A 107 -1.71 16.30 8.17
N ASN A 108 -0.75 15.66 7.53
CA ASN A 108 -0.92 15.02 6.22
C ASN A 108 -1.67 13.69 6.30
N VAL A 109 -1.48 12.93 7.40
CA VAL A 109 -2.02 11.57 7.55
C VAL A 109 -3.16 11.55 8.55
N PRO A 110 -4.40 11.33 8.13
CA PRO A 110 -5.55 11.20 9.04
C PRO A 110 -5.28 10.14 10.13
N ALA A 111 -5.81 10.37 11.35
CA ALA A 111 -5.58 9.50 12.51
C ALA A 111 -5.87 8.02 12.23
N ARG A 112 -6.93 7.73 11.48
CA ARG A 112 -7.30 6.36 11.10
C ARG A 112 -6.27 5.63 10.23
N TYR A 113 -5.35 6.36 9.58
CA TYR A 113 -4.33 5.83 8.66
C TYR A 113 -2.92 5.95 9.22
N ARG A 114 -2.76 6.13 10.54
CA ARG A 114 -1.45 6.12 11.21
C ARG A 114 -1.50 5.34 12.51
N ASP A 115 -0.36 4.89 12.95
CA ASP A 115 -0.22 4.24 14.27
C ASP A 115 -0.53 5.25 15.40
N PRO A 116 -1.31 4.88 16.43
CA PRO A 116 -1.56 5.73 17.59
C PRO A 116 -0.27 6.22 18.27
N ASN A 117 0.79 5.41 18.24
CA ASN A 117 2.11 5.73 18.78
C ASN A 117 3.08 6.30 17.73
N ASN A 118 2.60 6.70 16.55
CA ASN A 118 3.36 7.31 15.46
C ASN A 118 4.55 6.45 14.94
N ARG A 119 4.44 5.13 14.95
CA ARG A 119 5.49 4.22 14.45
C ARG A 119 5.37 3.93 12.95
N TRP A 120 4.18 4.11 12.36
CA TRP A 120 3.95 4.00 10.93
C TRP A 120 2.87 4.96 10.43
N PHE A 121 2.93 5.27 9.14
CA PHE A 121 2.06 6.23 8.48
C PHE A 121 1.61 5.68 7.12
N GLY A 122 0.33 5.78 6.83
CA GLY A 122 -0.24 5.44 5.54
C GLY A 122 0.31 6.33 4.42
N LEU A 123 0.41 5.77 3.23
CA LEU A 123 0.88 6.46 2.02
C LEU A 123 -0.20 6.50 0.95
N THR A 124 -0.90 5.39 0.77
CA THR A 124 -1.96 5.20 -0.22
C THR A 124 -3.09 4.37 0.36
N ARG A 125 -4.26 4.44 -0.26
CA ARG A 125 -5.44 3.64 0.12
C ARG A 125 -5.86 2.73 -1.02
N ARG A 126 -6.43 1.59 -0.65
CA ARG A 126 -7.07 0.67 -1.59
C ARG A 126 -8.36 0.12 -1.01
N VAL A 127 -9.33 -0.10 -1.88
CA VAL A 127 -10.64 -0.70 -1.54
C VAL A 127 -10.63 -2.15 -1.98
N ARG A 128 -11.09 -3.05 -1.12
CA ARG A 128 -11.43 -4.41 -1.50
C ARG A 128 -12.81 -4.38 -2.14
N ALA A 129 -12.86 -4.23 -3.45
CA ALA A 129 -14.08 -4.03 -4.22
C ALA A 129 -14.68 -5.35 -4.71
N ILE A 130 -15.94 -5.30 -5.12
CA ILE A 130 -16.63 -6.41 -5.78
C ILE A 130 -16.62 -6.12 -7.28
N ILE A 131 -16.35 -7.14 -8.10
CA ILE A 131 -16.45 -7.06 -9.55
C ILE A 131 -17.55 -7.98 -10.04
N VAL A 132 -18.27 -7.54 -11.08
CA VAL A 132 -19.43 -8.23 -11.61
C VAL A 132 -19.34 -8.30 -13.12
N ASN A 133 -19.61 -9.47 -13.69
CA ASN A 133 -19.85 -9.63 -15.13
C ASN A 133 -21.33 -9.37 -15.42
N PRO A 134 -21.69 -8.24 -16.06
CA PRO A 134 -23.08 -7.85 -16.27
C PRO A 134 -23.85 -8.75 -17.26
N LYS A 135 -23.14 -9.62 -18.00
CA LYS A 135 -23.77 -10.63 -18.86
C LYS A 135 -24.33 -11.82 -18.08
N LEU A 136 -23.88 -12.02 -16.83
CA LEU A 136 -24.23 -13.20 -16.02
C LEU A 136 -25.11 -12.87 -14.81
N ILE A 137 -25.06 -11.62 -14.34
CA ILE A 137 -25.87 -11.16 -13.22
C ILE A 137 -26.04 -9.64 -13.30
N ASP A 138 -27.20 -9.13 -12.87
CA ASP A 138 -27.43 -7.70 -12.73
C ASP A 138 -26.51 -7.09 -11.66
N PRO A 139 -25.64 -6.14 -12.01
CA PRO A 139 -24.77 -5.47 -11.04
C PRO A 139 -25.51 -4.78 -9.89
N SER A 140 -26.77 -4.34 -10.11
CA SER A 140 -27.57 -3.66 -9.08
C SER A 140 -27.99 -4.57 -7.92
N SER A 141 -27.95 -5.91 -8.14
CA SER A 141 -28.27 -6.91 -7.13
C SER A 141 -27.19 -7.06 -6.04
N ILE A 142 -25.99 -6.51 -6.28
CA ILE A 142 -24.84 -6.58 -5.37
C ILE A 142 -24.49 -5.17 -4.88
N LYS A 143 -24.59 -4.92 -3.57
CA LYS A 143 -24.33 -3.59 -2.96
C LYS A 143 -23.33 -3.64 -1.81
N THR A 144 -23.27 -4.78 -1.12
CA THR A 144 -22.49 -4.94 0.11
C THR A 144 -21.74 -6.27 0.10
N TYR A 145 -20.79 -6.42 1.02
CA TYR A 145 -20.13 -7.72 1.21
C TYR A 145 -21.08 -8.82 1.69
N ALA A 146 -22.17 -8.46 2.37
CA ALA A 146 -23.18 -9.45 2.82
C ALA A 146 -23.82 -10.17 1.64
N ASP A 147 -24.01 -9.50 0.51
CA ASP A 147 -24.62 -10.08 -0.67
C ASP A 147 -23.82 -11.26 -1.24
N LEU A 148 -22.51 -11.30 -1.01
CA LEU A 148 -21.65 -12.39 -1.49
C LEU A 148 -21.95 -13.76 -0.86
N ALA A 149 -22.64 -13.79 0.29
CA ALA A 149 -23.02 -15.00 0.98
C ALA A 149 -24.46 -15.45 0.66
N LYS A 150 -25.21 -14.71 -0.17
CA LYS A 150 -26.58 -15.05 -0.56
C LYS A 150 -26.60 -16.35 -1.39
N PRO A 151 -27.58 -17.24 -1.17
CA PRO A 151 -27.69 -18.51 -1.92
C PRO A 151 -27.78 -18.35 -3.45
N ASP A 152 -28.33 -17.24 -3.93
CA ASP A 152 -28.48 -16.94 -5.36
C ASP A 152 -27.14 -16.83 -6.10
N LEU A 153 -26.03 -16.69 -5.36
CA LEU A 153 -24.67 -16.69 -5.88
C LEU A 153 -24.02 -18.08 -5.90
N LYS A 154 -24.75 -19.16 -5.56
CA LYS A 154 -24.21 -20.52 -5.61
C LYS A 154 -23.62 -20.83 -6.98
N GLY A 155 -22.34 -21.24 -6.99
CA GLY A 155 -21.60 -21.52 -8.21
C GLY A 155 -21.23 -20.29 -9.07
N LYS A 156 -21.41 -19.06 -8.57
CA LYS A 156 -21.16 -17.83 -9.32
C LYS A 156 -20.03 -16.97 -8.77
N LEU A 157 -19.46 -17.31 -7.60
CA LEU A 157 -18.45 -16.51 -6.90
C LEU A 157 -17.05 -17.03 -7.16
N CYS A 158 -16.12 -16.11 -7.47
CA CYS A 158 -14.68 -16.34 -7.51
C CYS A 158 -13.98 -15.68 -6.33
N LEU A 159 -13.14 -16.42 -5.62
CA LEU A 159 -12.33 -15.93 -4.51
C LEU A 159 -10.84 -16.29 -4.68
N ARG A 160 -9.98 -15.49 -4.07
CA ARG A 160 -8.54 -15.82 -3.94
C ARG A 160 -8.29 -16.81 -2.81
N LYS A 161 -7.13 -17.48 -2.87
CA LYS A 161 -6.64 -18.36 -1.81
C LYS A 161 -6.60 -17.66 -0.45
N ARG A 162 -6.90 -18.42 0.63
CA ARG A 162 -6.88 -17.97 2.03
C ARG A 162 -5.58 -17.32 2.47
N LYS A 163 -4.44 -17.77 1.95
CA LYS A 163 -3.11 -17.22 2.27
C LYS A 163 -2.93 -15.75 1.84
N ASN A 164 -3.87 -15.20 1.05
CA ASN A 164 -3.79 -13.82 0.62
C ASN A 164 -4.16 -12.86 1.75
N VAL A 165 -3.24 -11.95 2.07
CA VAL A 165 -3.40 -10.97 3.17
C VAL A 165 -4.61 -10.06 2.99
N TYR A 166 -4.99 -9.71 1.74
CA TYR A 166 -6.12 -8.80 1.49
C TYR A 166 -7.47 -9.44 1.86
N ASN A 167 -7.62 -10.76 1.66
CA ASN A 167 -8.80 -11.47 2.12
C ASN A 167 -8.82 -11.62 3.64
N GLN A 168 -7.66 -11.85 4.26
CA GLN A 168 -7.53 -11.91 5.70
C GLN A 168 -7.94 -10.59 6.35
N SER A 169 -7.49 -9.46 5.78
CA SER A 169 -7.88 -8.13 6.26
C SER A 169 -9.36 -7.84 6.06
N LEU A 170 -9.97 -8.26 4.94
CA LEU A 170 -11.42 -8.12 4.74
C LEU A 170 -12.22 -8.94 5.76
N VAL A 171 -11.79 -10.17 6.06
CA VAL A 171 -12.48 -10.99 7.07
C VAL A 171 -12.27 -10.41 8.47
N ALA A 172 -11.09 -9.90 8.79
CA ALA A 172 -10.82 -9.19 10.04
C ALA A 172 -11.74 -7.97 10.20
N ASP A 173 -11.91 -7.19 9.15
CA ASP A 173 -12.84 -6.07 9.08
C ASP A 173 -14.28 -6.49 9.41
N GLN A 174 -14.77 -7.56 8.79
CA GLN A 174 -16.13 -8.04 9.03
C GLN A 174 -16.30 -8.62 10.46
N ILE A 175 -15.25 -9.16 11.07
CA ILE A 175 -15.28 -9.56 12.49
C ILE A 175 -15.46 -8.34 13.39
N VAL A 176 -14.70 -7.26 13.16
CA VAL A 176 -14.79 -6.03 13.95
C VAL A 176 -16.16 -5.37 13.79
N LEU A 177 -16.68 -5.29 12.56
CA LEU A 177 -17.96 -4.64 12.28
C LEU A 177 -19.18 -5.42 12.73
N LYS A 178 -19.16 -6.75 12.68
CA LYS A 178 -20.37 -7.58 12.81
C LYS A 178 -20.28 -8.65 13.89
N GLY A 179 -19.13 -8.77 14.52
CA GLY A 179 -18.85 -9.85 15.47
C GLY A 179 -18.50 -11.17 14.78
N GLU A 180 -17.85 -12.02 15.54
CA GLU A 180 -17.25 -13.26 15.05
C GLU A 180 -18.27 -14.27 14.48
N ALA A 181 -19.41 -14.43 15.14
CA ALA A 181 -20.44 -15.37 14.70
C ALA A 181 -21.01 -15.01 13.32
N ASN A 182 -21.35 -13.73 13.11
CA ASN A 182 -21.87 -13.23 11.85
C ASN A 182 -20.81 -13.29 10.74
N ALA A 183 -19.56 -12.91 11.04
CA ALA A 183 -18.45 -13.02 10.11
C ALA A 183 -18.19 -14.48 9.71
N THR A 184 -18.28 -15.43 10.64
CA THR A 184 -18.13 -16.86 10.38
C THR A 184 -19.23 -17.37 9.44
N ASN A 185 -20.48 -17.01 9.69
CA ASN A 185 -21.61 -17.39 8.84
C ASN A 185 -21.47 -16.80 7.44
N TRP A 186 -21.05 -15.54 7.32
CA TRP A 186 -20.78 -14.89 6.05
C TRP A 186 -19.65 -15.58 5.27
N VAL A 187 -18.53 -15.93 5.92
CA VAL A 187 -17.43 -16.66 5.28
C VAL A 187 -17.89 -18.02 4.79
N LYS A 188 -18.64 -18.79 5.60
CA LYS A 188 -19.23 -20.08 5.19
C LYS A 188 -20.16 -19.94 3.98
N GLY A 189 -21.00 -18.90 3.96
CA GLY A 189 -21.89 -18.61 2.84
C GLY A 189 -21.13 -18.31 1.55
N MET A 190 -20.10 -17.45 1.63
CA MET A 190 -19.24 -17.18 0.47
C MET A 190 -18.55 -18.45 -0.06
N VAL A 191 -17.99 -19.27 0.83
CA VAL A 191 -17.29 -20.51 0.43
C VAL A 191 -18.23 -21.47 -0.27
N LYS A 192 -19.49 -21.59 0.18
CA LYS A 192 -20.54 -22.39 -0.50
C LYS A 192 -20.87 -21.89 -1.91
N ASN A 193 -20.66 -20.60 -2.17
CA ASN A 193 -20.96 -19.97 -3.44
C ASN A 193 -19.81 -20.07 -4.46
N VAL A 194 -18.62 -20.52 -4.06
CA VAL A 194 -17.46 -20.63 -4.93
C VAL A 194 -17.62 -21.82 -5.90
N ASN A 195 -17.45 -21.57 -7.18
CA ASN A 195 -17.51 -22.59 -8.24
C ASN A 195 -16.14 -22.97 -8.81
N GLN A 196 -15.15 -22.10 -8.68
CA GLN A 196 -13.82 -22.28 -9.27
C GLN A 196 -12.78 -22.58 -8.18
N PRO A 197 -11.65 -23.22 -8.50
CA PRO A 197 -10.52 -23.28 -7.60
C PRO A 197 -10.13 -21.87 -7.13
N PHE A 198 -9.73 -21.74 -5.87
CA PHE A 198 -9.30 -20.45 -5.33
C PHE A 198 -8.07 -19.90 -6.06
N PHE A 199 -8.16 -18.65 -6.53
CA PHE A 199 -7.15 -18.02 -7.37
C PHE A 199 -5.91 -17.59 -6.59
N GLY A 200 -4.73 -17.64 -7.20
CA GLY A 200 -3.49 -17.15 -6.63
C GLY A 200 -3.38 -15.61 -6.63
N GLY A 201 -4.03 -14.93 -7.58
CA GLY A 201 -3.94 -13.48 -7.78
C GLY A 201 -5.26 -12.81 -8.15
N ASP A 202 -5.37 -11.49 -7.92
CA ASP A 202 -6.54 -10.72 -8.37
C ASP A 202 -6.62 -10.67 -9.91
N THR A 203 -5.49 -10.57 -10.60
CA THR A 203 -5.46 -10.54 -12.08
C THR A 203 -6.06 -11.81 -12.69
N SER A 204 -5.66 -13.00 -12.21
CA SER A 204 -6.23 -14.27 -12.70
C SER A 204 -7.72 -14.41 -12.36
N LEU A 205 -8.14 -13.91 -11.19
CA LEU A 205 -9.56 -13.89 -10.80
C LEU A 205 -10.36 -12.95 -11.71
N ILE A 206 -9.85 -11.75 -12.00
CA ILE A 206 -10.50 -10.79 -12.91
C ILE A 206 -10.67 -11.40 -14.31
N ARG A 207 -9.61 -12.07 -14.83
CA ARG A 207 -9.71 -12.78 -16.12
C ARG A 207 -10.81 -13.85 -16.11
N ALA A 208 -10.92 -14.61 -15.01
CA ALA A 208 -11.98 -15.63 -14.89
C ALA A 208 -13.38 -15.03 -14.91
N VAL A 209 -13.60 -13.89 -14.26
CA VAL A 209 -14.87 -13.15 -14.31
C VAL A 209 -15.12 -12.61 -15.72
N GLY A 210 -14.12 -12.05 -16.40
CA GLY A 210 -14.24 -11.57 -17.78
C GLY A 210 -14.57 -12.69 -18.77
N GLN A 211 -14.00 -13.87 -18.57
CA GLN A 211 -14.26 -15.08 -19.37
C GLN A 211 -15.62 -15.76 -19.04
N GLY A 212 -16.36 -15.25 -18.07
CA GLY A 212 -17.63 -15.83 -17.67
C GLY A 212 -17.54 -17.09 -16.82
N LYS A 213 -16.35 -17.46 -16.30
CA LYS A 213 -16.20 -18.63 -15.40
C LYS A 213 -16.86 -18.42 -14.04
N CYS A 214 -17.04 -17.19 -13.62
CA CYS A 214 -17.84 -16.76 -12.49
C CYS A 214 -18.48 -15.41 -12.78
N ALA A 215 -19.62 -15.14 -12.15
CA ALA A 215 -20.33 -13.88 -12.33
C ALA A 215 -19.79 -12.76 -11.44
N VAL A 216 -19.28 -13.13 -10.25
CA VAL A 216 -18.87 -12.18 -9.20
C VAL A 216 -17.48 -12.54 -8.68
N GLY A 217 -16.70 -11.54 -8.31
CA GLY A 217 -15.41 -11.72 -7.67
C GLY A 217 -15.07 -10.60 -6.67
N VAL A 218 -14.12 -10.86 -5.76
CA VAL A 218 -13.64 -9.88 -4.79
C VAL A 218 -12.17 -9.58 -5.07
N VAL A 219 -11.86 -8.31 -5.38
CA VAL A 219 -10.52 -7.88 -5.82
C VAL A 219 -10.14 -6.53 -5.21
N ASN A 220 -8.87 -6.19 -5.18
CA ASN A 220 -8.50 -4.80 -4.97
C ASN A 220 -8.80 -4.00 -6.25
N HIS A 221 -9.47 -2.88 -6.09
CA HIS A 221 -9.98 -2.04 -7.20
C HIS A 221 -8.91 -1.72 -8.26
N TYR A 222 -7.68 -1.45 -7.83
CA TYR A 222 -6.60 -1.01 -8.72
C TYR A 222 -6.17 -2.08 -9.74
N TYR A 223 -6.39 -3.37 -9.46
CA TYR A 223 -6.10 -4.40 -10.47
C TYR A 223 -7.03 -4.28 -11.68
N LEU A 224 -8.34 -4.09 -11.44
CA LEU A 224 -9.28 -3.86 -12.54
C LEU A 224 -8.97 -2.55 -13.26
N ALA A 225 -8.69 -1.48 -12.52
CA ALA A 225 -8.33 -0.18 -13.11
C ALA A 225 -7.13 -0.31 -14.07
N ARG A 226 -6.07 -1.00 -13.66
CA ARG A 226 -4.87 -1.23 -14.49
C ARG A 226 -5.18 -2.05 -15.74
N MET A 227 -5.99 -3.09 -15.61
CA MET A 227 -6.36 -3.94 -16.75
C MET A 227 -7.23 -3.13 -17.74
N GLN A 228 -8.23 -2.41 -17.28
CA GLN A 228 -9.08 -1.55 -18.13
C GLN A 228 -8.32 -0.37 -18.76
N ALA A 229 -7.24 0.09 -18.12
CA ALA A 229 -6.36 1.10 -18.69
C ALA A 229 -5.35 0.55 -19.72
N GLY A 230 -5.33 -0.76 -19.95
CA GLY A 230 -4.39 -1.39 -20.87
C GLY A 230 -3.00 -1.65 -20.32
N ALA A 231 -2.74 -1.35 -19.03
CA ALA A 231 -1.42 -1.55 -18.40
C ALA A 231 -1.03 -3.05 -18.25
N SER A 232 -1.95 -3.97 -18.50
CA SER A 232 -1.72 -5.41 -18.50
C SER A 232 -1.79 -6.04 -19.91
N GLY A 233 -1.82 -5.20 -20.96
CA GLY A 233 -1.92 -5.59 -22.36
C GLY A 233 -3.35 -5.49 -22.91
N GLU A 234 -3.43 -5.41 -24.26
CA GLU A 234 -4.67 -5.17 -25.00
C GLU A 234 -5.74 -6.27 -24.79
N ASN A 235 -5.31 -7.52 -24.72
CA ASN A 235 -6.23 -8.64 -24.48
C ASN A 235 -6.93 -8.53 -23.12
N ASP A 236 -6.19 -8.18 -22.06
CA ASP A 236 -6.75 -7.95 -20.73
C ASP A 236 -7.67 -6.73 -20.74
N GLN A 237 -7.32 -5.68 -21.47
CA GLN A 237 -8.12 -4.48 -21.59
C GLN A 237 -9.48 -4.81 -22.22
N LYS A 238 -9.50 -5.45 -23.39
CA LYS A 238 -10.74 -5.87 -24.08
C LYS A 238 -11.60 -6.79 -23.22
N LEU A 239 -10.97 -7.76 -22.56
CA LEU A 239 -11.64 -8.73 -21.70
C LEU A 239 -12.32 -8.07 -20.50
N THR A 240 -11.73 -7.02 -19.94
CA THR A 240 -12.18 -6.41 -18.68
C THR A 240 -13.09 -5.19 -18.86
N GLN A 241 -13.16 -4.59 -20.05
CA GLN A 241 -14.02 -3.43 -20.33
C GLN A 241 -15.49 -3.63 -19.90
N PRO A 242 -16.15 -4.80 -20.13
CA PRO A 242 -17.53 -5.00 -19.72
C PRO A 242 -17.70 -5.14 -18.20
N ILE A 243 -16.65 -5.52 -17.47
CA ILE A 243 -16.72 -5.77 -16.02
C ILE A 243 -17.09 -4.49 -15.27
N LYS A 244 -18.08 -4.58 -14.41
CA LYS A 244 -18.49 -3.50 -13.50
C LYS A 244 -17.81 -3.68 -12.15
N LEU A 245 -17.30 -2.57 -11.59
CA LEU A 245 -16.78 -2.53 -10.23
C LEU A 245 -17.84 -1.91 -9.32
N ILE A 246 -18.15 -2.63 -8.25
CA ILE A 246 -19.05 -2.18 -7.19
C ILE A 246 -18.19 -1.79 -5.97
N MET A 247 -18.35 -0.56 -5.50
CA MET A 247 -17.82 -0.13 -4.22
C MET A 247 -18.81 -0.52 -3.12
N PRO A 248 -18.47 -1.48 -2.27
CA PRO A 248 -19.37 -1.85 -1.16
C PRO A 248 -19.60 -0.66 -0.22
N ASN A 249 -20.78 -0.60 0.39
CA ASN A 249 -21.10 0.47 1.34
C ASN A 249 -21.55 -0.14 2.68
N PRO A 250 -20.74 0.02 3.76
CA PRO A 250 -19.42 0.64 3.79
C PRO A 250 -18.33 -0.21 3.10
N ALA A 251 -17.25 0.45 2.68
CA ALA A 251 -16.14 -0.20 1.98
C ALA A 251 -14.98 -0.51 2.92
N HIS A 252 -14.46 -1.73 2.87
CA HIS A 252 -13.19 -2.07 3.51
C HIS A 252 -12.03 -1.37 2.81
N VAL A 253 -11.33 -0.51 3.57
CA VAL A 253 -10.18 0.26 3.09
C VAL A 253 -8.92 -0.20 3.79
N ASN A 254 -7.91 -0.53 3.00
CA ASN A 254 -6.59 -0.87 3.49
C ASN A 254 -5.54 0.09 2.92
N ILE A 255 -4.30 0.05 3.41
CA ILE A 255 -3.24 1.01 3.09
C ILE A 255 -1.94 0.35 2.65
N SER A 256 -1.13 1.10 1.90
CA SER A 256 0.32 0.96 1.95
C SER A 256 0.85 1.93 2.98
N ALA A 257 1.83 1.53 3.78
CA ALA A 257 2.35 2.33 4.86
C ALA A 257 3.88 2.25 4.95
N ALA A 258 4.50 3.30 5.50
CA ALA A 258 5.92 3.35 5.82
C ALA A 258 6.12 3.59 7.31
N GLY A 259 7.17 2.98 7.86
CA GLY A 259 7.66 3.22 9.21
C GLY A 259 9.17 3.35 9.23
N MET A 260 9.71 4.15 10.15
CA MET A 260 11.14 4.23 10.37
C MET A 260 11.59 2.99 11.14
N ALA A 261 12.62 2.30 10.65
CA ALA A 261 13.20 1.17 11.36
C ALA A 261 13.79 1.61 12.70
N LYS A 262 13.66 0.77 13.74
CA LYS A 262 14.24 1.06 15.07
C LYS A 262 15.75 1.22 15.00
N SER A 263 16.40 0.46 14.13
CA SER A 263 17.84 0.47 13.85
C SER A 263 18.30 1.57 12.87
N ALA A 264 17.40 2.45 12.40
CA ALA A 264 17.70 3.46 11.39
C ALA A 264 18.93 4.30 11.76
N LYS A 265 19.91 4.34 10.86
CA LYS A 265 21.15 5.12 10.99
C LYS A 265 20.97 6.52 10.42
N ASN A 266 20.18 6.66 9.34
CA ASN A 266 19.92 7.93 8.64
C ASN A 266 18.52 8.45 9.01
N LYS A 267 18.30 8.73 10.31
CA LYS A 267 16.96 9.08 10.85
C LYS A 267 16.40 10.37 10.24
N LYS A 268 17.24 11.39 10.03
CA LYS A 268 16.81 12.68 9.44
C LYS A 268 16.33 12.48 8.01
N GLU A 269 17.05 11.72 7.22
CA GLU A 269 16.75 11.39 5.83
C GLU A 269 15.49 10.50 5.74
N ALA A 270 15.33 9.55 6.68
CA ALA A 270 14.13 8.73 6.79
C ALA A 270 12.88 9.57 7.08
N ILE A 271 12.96 10.50 8.04
CA ILE A 271 11.85 11.42 8.34
C ILE A 271 11.54 12.31 7.13
N ALA A 272 12.56 12.84 6.44
CA ALA A 272 12.37 13.65 5.24
C ALA A 272 11.64 12.87 4.13
N LEU A 273 12.03 11.62 3.87
CA LEU A 273 11.37 10.79 2.85
C LEU A 273 9.93 10.44 3.27
N ILE A 274 9.67 10.05 4.52
CA ILE A 274 8.31 9.76 4.99
C ILE A 274 7.44 11.02 4.93
N THR A 275 7.97 12.19 5.30
CA THR A 275 7.25 13.48 5.18
C THR A 275 6.88 13.78 3.73
N PHE A 276 7.79 13.55 2.79
CA PHE A 276 7.50 13.70 1.35
C PHE A 276 6.42 12.72 0.90
N LEU A 277 6.58 11.42 1.17
CA LEU A 277 5.64 10.39 0.74
C LEU A 277 4.22 10.56 1.32
N THR A 278 4.11 11.14 2.51
CA THR A 278 2.82 11.42 3.17
C THR A 278 2.22 12.76 2.76
N SER A 279 2.97 13.63 2.09
CA SER A 279 2.45 14.90 1.57
C SER A 279 1.38 14.66 0.48
N PRO A 280 0.48 15.62 0.21
CA PRO A 280 -0.50 15.48 -0.86
C PRO A 280 0.14 15.16 -2.22
N LYS A 281 1.27 15.81 -2.55
CA LYS A 281 2.03 15.56 -3.78
C LYS A 281 2.66 14.17 -3.78
N GLY A 282 3.36 13.79 -2.70
CA GLY A 282 4.02 12.48 -2.59
C GLY A 282 3.04 11.32 -2.60
N SER A 283 1.94 11.43 -1.84
CA SER A 283 0.88 10.42 -1.81
C SER A 283 0.22 10.26 -3.19
N SER A 284 -0.05 11.36 -3.91
CA SER A 284 -0.58 11.31 -5.26
C SER A 284 0.42 10.72 -6.27
N SER A 285 1.71 11.04 -6.14
CA SER A 285 2.76 10.54 -7.02
C SER A 285 2.97 9.03 -6.89
N ILE A 286 2.86 8.47 -5.68
CA ILE A 286 3.01 7.02 -5.45
C ILE A 286 1.72 6.24 -5.73
N ALA A 287 0.55 6.88 -5.58
CA ALA A 287 -0.76 6.26 -5.82
C ALA A 287 -1.16 6.24 -7.30
N GLY A 288 -0.94 7.34 -8.01
CA GLY A 288 -1.42 7.55 -9.38
C GLY A 288 -1.01 6.46 -10.36
N PRO A 289 0.29 6.18 -10.53
CA PRO A 289 0.77 5.17 -11.48
C PRO A 289 0.34 3.74 -11.15
N THR A 290 -0.04 3.48 -9.91
CA THR A 290 -0.51 2.17 -9.46
C THR A 290 -2.03 2.04 -9.46
N TYR A 291 -2.76 3.12 -9.76
CA TYR A 291 -4.22 3.22 -9.65
C TYR A 291 -4.74 3.00 -8.22
N GLU A 292 -3.90 3.17 -7.21
CA GLU A 292 -4.34 3.27 -5.80
C GLU A 292 -4.93 4.67 -5.57
N TYR A 293 -5.67 4.84 -4.49
CA TYR A 293 -6.13 6.17 -4.06
C TYR A 293 -5.04 6.85 -3.22
N PRO A 294 -4.78 8.15 -3.40
CA PRO A 294 -3.97 8.90 -2.44
C PRO A 294 -4.65 8.90 -1.07
N LEU A 295 -3.90 9.22 -0.01
CA LEU A 295 -4.47 9.29 1.35
C LEU A 295 -5.68 10.22 1.43
N ASN A 296 -5.62 11.35 0.75
CA ASN A 296 -6.70 12.32 0.64
C ASN A 296 -7.17 12.40 -0.82
N GLY A 297 -8.49 12.46 -1.02
CA GLY A 297 -9.08 12.51 -2.37
C GLY A 297 -9.28 11.13 -3.03
N PHE A 298 -9.62 11.11 -4.30
CA PHE A 298 -10.08 9.91 -5.02
C PHE A 298 -9.24 9.58 -6.27
N GLY A 299 -8.10 10.22 -6.45
CA GLY A 299 -7.27 10.05 -7.64
C GLY A 299 -7.84 10.75 -8.88
N THR A 300 -7.06 10.78 -9.95
CA THR A 300 -7.38 11.57 -11.16
C THR A 300 -7.58 10.73 -12.41
N SER A 301 -7.23 9.42 -12.41
CA SER A 301 -7.39 8.58 -13.59
C SER A 301 -8.85 8.41 -13.98
N SER A 302 -9.12 8.23 -15.29
CA SER A 302 -10.47 7.99 -15.82
C SER A 302 -11.13 6.76 -15.20
N GLN A 303 -10.35 5.69 -14.97
CA GLN A 303 -10.82 4.46 -14.35
C GLN A 303 -11.28 4.69 -12.91
N LEU A 304 -10.48 5.40 -12.09
CA LEU A 304 -10.86 5.69 -10.71
C LEU A 304 -12.08 6.62 -10.64
N LYS A 305 -12.20 7.57 -11.58
CA LYS A 305 -13.40 8.42 -11.69
C LYS A 305 -14.64 7.61 -12.06
N ALA A 306 -14.50 6.66 -13.00
CA ALA A 306 -15.60 5.77 -13.42
C ALA A 306 -16.06 4.82 -12.31
N PHE A 307 -15.15 4.40 -11.40
CA PHE A 307 -15.51 3.57 -10.25
C PHE A 307 -16.32 4.33 -9.17
N GLY A 308 -16.33 5.66 -9.25
CA GLY A 308 -17.07 6.50 -8.33
C GLY A 308 -16.40 6.66 -6.96
N ARG A 309 -17.17 7.21 -6.03
CA ARG A 309 -16.73 7.42 -4.65
C ARG A 309 -17.12 6.24 -3.77
N PHE A 310 -16.41 6.06 -2.68
CA PHE A 310 -16.72 5.07 -1.63
C PHE A 310 -16.77 5.74 -0.26
N LYS A 311 -17.57 5.16 0.62
CA LYS A 311 -17.58 5.52 2.05
C LYS A 311 -16.81 4.45 2.80
N PRO A 312 -15.65 4.78 3.38
CA PRO A 312 -14.92 3.81 4.21
C PRO A 312 -15.76 3.36 5.39
N ASP A 313 -15.56 2.12 5.85
CA ASP A 313 -16.03 1.68 7.15
C ASP A 313 -15.35 2.45 8.31
N ASN A 314 -15.69 2.12 9.56
CA ASN A 314 -15.14 2.76 10.75
C ASN A 314 -14.02 1.94 11.42
N VAL A 315 -13.60 0.84 10.83
CA VAL A 315 -12.54 -0.01 11.38
C VAL A 315 -11.19 0.70 11.24
N SER A 316 -10.44 0.77 12.33
CA SER A 316 -9.09 1.30 12.29
C SER A 316 -8.10 0.29 11.70
N ILE A 317 -7.02 0.80 11.12
CA ILE A 317 -5.95 -0.04 10.58
C ILE A 317 -5.31 -0.93 11.66
N SER A 318 -5.25 -0.46 12.91
CA SER A 318 -4.72 -1.23 14.04
C SER A 318 -5.62 -2.42 14.38
N GLU A 319 -6.94 -2.21 14.45
CA GLU A 319 -7.92 -3.28 14.72
C GLU A 319 -7.87 -4.39 13.67
N LEU A 320 -7.67 -4.05 12.38
CA LEU A 320 -7.47 -5.05 11.33
C LEU A 320 -6.26 -5.96 11.62
N GLY A 321 -5.14 -5.36 12.04
CA GLY A 321 -3.94 -6.11 12.39
C GLY A 321 -4.12 -6.99 13.63
N GLU A 322 -4.89 -6.53 14.61
CA GLU A 322 -5.18 -7.27 15.84
C GLU A 322 -6.06 -8.49 15.60
N THR A 323 -7.04 -8.34 14.73
CA THR A 323 -8.05 -9.34 14.44
C THR A 323 -7.59 -10.36 13.38
N GLN A 324 -6.49 -10.11 12.66
CA GLN A 324 -6.04 -10.93 11.52
C GLN A 324 -5.87 -12.41 11.87
N LYS A 325 -5.25 -12.73 13.01
CA LYS A 325 -5.05 -14.14 13.43
C LYS A 325 -6.38 -14.89 13.53
N ARG A 326 -7.40 -14.23 14.10
CA ARG A 326 -8.75 -14.80 14.21
C ARG A 326 -9.42 -14.96 12.85
N ALA A 327 -9.27 -13.97 11.97
CA ALA A 327 -9.76 -14.06 10.61
C ALA A 327 -9.19 -15.29 9.86
N ILE A 328 -7.90 -15.53 9.97
CA ILE A 328 -7.23 -16.71 9.37
C ILE A 328 -7.83 -18.01 9.87
N GLN A 329 -8.12 -18.13 11.19
CA GLN A 329 -8.74 -19.31 11.81
C GLN A 329 -10.16 -19.53 11.27
N ILE A 330 -10.98 -18.47 11.22
CA ILE A 330 -12.36 -18.55 10.67
C ILE A 330 -12.33 -19.00 9.21
N MET A 331 -11.47 -18.40 8.40
CA MET A 331 -11.34 -18.80 6.99
C MET A 331 -10.96 -20.27 6.85
N ALA A 332 -10.00 -20.75 7.64
CA ALA A 332 -9.58 -22.16 7.64
C ALA A 332 -10.72 -23.10 8.00
N ASN A 333 -11.40 -22.84 9.13
CA ASN A 333 -12.48 -23.66 9.66
C ASN A 333 -13.74 -23.62 8.79
N SER A 334 -13.88 -22.60 7.92
CA SER A 334 -14.99 -22.47 6.98
C SER A 334 -14.70 -23.11 5.61
N GLY A 335 -13.57 -23.79 5.41
CA GLY A 335 -13.20 -24.44 4.16
C GLY A 335 -12.64 -23.51 3.08
N TRP A 336 -12.27 -22.28 3.41
CA TRP A 336 -11.59 -21.38 2.49
C TRP A 336 -10.13 -21.84 2.30
N ARG A 337 -9.76 -22.26 1.11
CA ARG A 337 -8.47 -22.88 0.78
C ARG A 337 -7.45 -21.90 0.19
#